data_b9a621e2b53ea7067da03c3e5fe831dd
#
_entry.id   b9a621e2b53ea7067da03c3e5fe831dd
#
_cell.length_a   1.000
_cell.length_b   1.000
_cell.length_c   1.000
_cell.angle_alpha   90.00
_cell.angle_beta   90.00
_cell.angle_gamma   90.00
#
_symmetry.space_group_name_H-M   'P 1'
#
loop_
_entity.id
_entity.type
_entity.pdbx_description
1 polymer ?
#
loop_
_entity_poly.entity_id
_entity_poly.type
_entity_poly.pdbx_seq_one_letter_code
_entity_poly.pdbx_strand_id
1 'polypeptide(L)'
;GAIYAGLTYTAISSRLTTDEVAYIVNDCGARVFITSPYKAEAAAEIISETPNVEARFSIGGELPGHAPFEDAVATQGAEVPEDAVEGQDMLYSSGTTGRPKGVKRAPTGALLGMGDTIAAMVKLLFKGESGGVYLSPAPLYHAAPLRFCLAYQRIGSTVVVMEKFDPEESLAAIEEHKATGSQWVPTMFVRMLKLPEETRAKYD
;
A
#
# COMPACT_ATOMS: atom_id res chain seq x y z
N GLY A 1 -0.76 9.25 -5.97
CA GLY A 1 -0.28 10.63 -5.71
C GLY A 1 1.25 10.67 -5.57
N ALA A 2 1.85 10.18 -4.49
CA ALA A 2 3.27 10.34 -4.18
C ALA A 2 4.24 9.93 -5.31
N ILE A 3 3.99 8.78 -5.94
CA ILE A 3 4.80 8.31 -7.09
C ILE A 3 4.74 9.30 -8.25
N TYR A 4 3.54 9.82 -8.55
CA TYR A 4 3.33 10.79 -9.64
C TYR A 4 3.96 12.16 -9.35
N ALA A 5 4.17 12.47 -8.08
CA ALA A 5 4.81 13.71 -7.65
C ALA A 5 6.33 13.56 -7.43
N GLY A 6 6.95 12.44 -7.81
CA GLY A 6 8.38 12.21 -7.63
C GLY A 6 8.81 12.01 -6.18
N LEU A 7 7.86 11.76 -5.27
CA LEU A 7 8.12 11.69 -3.83
C LEU A 7 8.50 10.27 -3.38
N THR A 8 9.28 10.21 -2.31
CA THR A 8 9.46 8.96 -1.56
C THR A 8 8.30 8.82 -0.57
N TYR A 9 7.67 7.65 -0.51
CA TYR A 9 6.61 7.36 0.45
C TYR A 9 6.93 6.09 1.24
N THR A 10 6.43 6.05 2.48
CA THR A 10 6.60 4.94 3.41
C THR A 10 5.23 4.44 3.87
N ALA A 11 4.89 3.21 3.50
CA ALA A 11 3.69 2.56 3.99
C ALA A 11 3.99 1.93 5.37
N ILE A 12 3.26 2.36 6.39
CA ILE A 12 3.46 1.94 7.78
C ILE A 12 2.34 0.99 8.21
N SER A 13 2.70 -0.10 8.90
CA SER A 13 1.72 -1.03 9.43
C SER A 13 0.85 -0.39 10.50
N SER A 14 -0.46 -0.54 10.37
CA SER A 14 -1.42 -0.10 11.39
C SER A 14 -1.37 -0.93 12.69
N ARG A 15 -0.55 -1.98 12.74
CA ARG A 15 -0.37 -2.86 13.91
C ARG A 15 0.80 -2.47 14.80
N LEU A 16 1.61 -1.51 14.37
CA LEU A 16 2.73 -1.00 15.14
C LEU A 16 2.25 -0.14 16.32
N THR A 17 3.06 -0.10 17.36
CA THR A 17 2.89 0.80 18.48
C THR A 17 3.17 2.25 18.09
N THR A 18 2.74 3.22 18.89
CA THR A 18 3.01 4.64 18.65
C THR A 18 4.51 4.92 18.54
N ASP A 19 5.32 4.36 19.45
CA ASP A 19 6.79 4.52 19.43
C ASP A 19 7.43 3.99 18.16
N GLU A 20 6.97 2.83 17.66
CA GLU A 20 7.47 2.24 16.41
C GLU A 20 7.09 3.09 15.21
N VAL A 21 5.87 3.64 15.19
CA VAL A 21 5.44 4.55 14.12
C VAL A 21 6.24 5.85 14.17
N ALA A 22 6.42 6.44 15.36
CA ALA A 22 7.23 7.65 15.55
C ALA A 22 8.67 7.43 15.09
N TYR A 23 9.26 6.30 15.45
CA TYR A 23 10.60 5.91 14.99
C TYR A 23 10.67 5.91 13.46
N ILE A 24 9.74 5.22 12.78
CA ILE A 24 9.75 5.12 11.31
C ILE A 24 9.57 6.49 10.66
N VAL A 25 8.64 7.31 11.15
CA VAL A 25 8.36 8.66 10.63
C VAL A 25 9.59 9.56 10.73
N ASN A 26 10.30 9.51 11.86
CA ASN A 26 11.52 10.28 12.06
C ASN A 26 12.70 9.73 11.24
N ASP A 27 12.90 8.42 11.21
CA ASP A 27 14.01 7.76 10.50
C ASP A 27 13.92 7.94 8.98
N CYS A 28 12.72 7.87 8.40
CA CYS A 28 12.53 8.13 6.98
C CYS A 28 12.54 9.62 6.61
N GLY A 29 12.55 10.51 7.61
CA GLY A 29 12.52 11.95 7.41
C GLY A 29 11.21 12.44 6.80
N ALA A 30 10.08 11.86 7.19
CA ALA A 30 8.79 12.22 6.66
C ALA A 30 8.43 13.67 7.00
N ARG A 31 8.05 14.44 5.99
CA ARG A 31 7.53 15.81 6.13
C ARG A 31 6.01 15.87 6.09
N VAL A 32 5.38 14.84 5.52
CA VAL A 32 3.93 14.69 5.46
C VAL A 32 3.55 13.37 6.10
N PHE A 33 2.56 13.39 6.99
CA PHE A 33 1.99 12.21 7.61
C PHE A 33 0.50 12.12 7.30
N ILE A 34 0.06 10.97 6.80
CA ILE A 34 -1.33 10.72 6.44
C ILE A 34 -1.82 9.51 7.22
N THR A 35 -2.96 9.64 7.87
CA THR A 35 -3.59 8.58 8.68
C THR A 35 -5.12 8.62 8.53
N SER A 36 -5.83 7.91 9.38
CA SER A 36 -7.30 7.90 9.42
C SER A 36 -7.80 7.83 10.86
N PRO A 37 -9.08 8.13 11.14
CA PRO A 37 -9.68 8.01 12.48
C PRO A 37 -9.58 6.61 13.09
N TYR A 38 -9.37 5.57 12.29
CA TYR A 38 -9.11 4.20 12.77
C TYR A 38 -7.92 4.13 13.76
N LYS A 39 -6.97 5.08 13.67
CA LYS A 39 -5.79 5.18 14.53
C LYS A 39 -5.74 6.48 15.34
N ALA A 40 -6.90 7.00 15.73
CA ALA A 40 -7.02 8.31 16.39
C ALA A 40 -6.11 8.48 17.61
N GLU A 41 -6.05 7.49 18.50
CA GLU A 41 -5.24 7.54 19.71
C GLU A 41 -3.75 7.65 19.37
N ALA A 42 -3.23 6.70 18.58
CA ALA A 42 -1.84 6.72 18.13
C ALA A 42 -1.49 7.97 17.32
N ALA A 43 -2.43 8.46 16.51
CA ALA A 43 -2.24 9.66 15.71
C ALA A 43 -2.15 10.94 16.55
N ALA A 44 -2.86 11.01 17.67
CA ALA A 44 -2.76 12.14 18.61
C ALA A 44 -1.41 12.12 19.36
N GLU A 45 -1.00 10.95 19.85
CA GLU A 45 0.25 10.78 20.58
C GLU A 45 1.49 11.09 19.72
N ILE A 46 1.48 10.68 18.46
CA ILE A 46 2.64 10.84 17.58
C ILE A 46 2.97 12.30 17.24
N ILE A 47 2.05 13.23 17.43
CA ILE A 47 2.25 14.64 17.07
C ILE A 47 3.49 15.22 17.77
N SER A 48 3.61 15.01 19.08
CA SER A 48 4.75 15.49 19.88
C SER A 48 6.05 14.77 19.54
N GLU A 49 5.96 13.51 19.13
CA GLU A 49 7.11 12.64 18.85
C GLU A 49 7.71 12.81 17.45
N THR A 50 7.02 13.53 16.56
CA THR A 50 7.41 13.71 15.16
C THR A 50 7.52 15.20 14.78
N PRO A 51 8.47 15.96 15.36
CA PRO A 51 8.55 17.41 15.21
C PRO A 51 8.88 17.88 13.79
N ASN A 52 9.48 17.02 12.96
CA ASN A 52 9.85 17.35 11.58
C ASN A 52 8.69 17.17 10.57
N VAL A 53 7.54 16.65 11.00
CA VAL A 53 6.36 16.55 10.14
C VAL A 53 5.70 17.90 10.01
N GLU A 54 5.71 18.45 8.82
CA GLU A 54 5.21 19.79 8.49
C GLU A 54 3.70 19.81 8.23
N ALA A 55 3.16 18.72 7.70
CA ALA A 55 1.74 18.59 7.42
C ALA A 55 1.19 17.21 7.82
N ARG A 56 0.01 17.23 8.45
CA ARG A 56 -0.71 16.04 8.89
C ARG A 56 -2.10 16.02 8.29
N PHE A 57 -2.48 14.88 7.72
CA PHE A 57 -3.80 14.71 7.09
C PHE A 57 -4.51 13.47 7.62
N SER A 58 -5.84 13.58 7.68
CA SER A 58 -6.75 12.46 7.97
C SER A 58 -7.58 12.14 6.75
N ILE A 59 -7.65 10.87 6.38
CA ILE A 59 -8.51 10.33 5.31
C ILE A 59 -9.74 9.69 5.93
N GLY A 60 -10.93 10.00 5.38
CA GLY A 60 -12.16 9.34 5.75
C GLY A 60 -12.77 9.80 7.08
N GLY A 61 -12.39 10.96 7.57
CA GLY A 61 -12.99 11.59 8.73
C GLY A 61 -12.09 12.56 9.47
N GLU A 62 -12.67 13.31 10.38
CA GLU A 62 -11.98 14.32 11.18
C GLU A 62 -11.09 13.68 12.26
N LEU A 63 -9.91 14.27 12.46
CA LEU A 63 -8.97 13.86 13.48
C LEU A 63 -8.26 15.08 14.06
N PRO A 64 -8.28 15.32 15.39
CA PRO A 64 -7.61 16.44 16.00
C PRO A 64 -6.13 16.54 15.62
N GLY A 65 -5.68 17.74 15.25
CA GLY A 65 -4.30 17.99 14.81
C GLY A 65 -3.97 17.53 13.38
N HIS A 66 -4.96 17.08 12.61
CA HIS A 66 -4.84 16.69 11.22
C HIS A 66 -5.84 17.44 10.35
N ALA A 67 -5.43 17.94 9.21
CA ALA A 67 -6.32 18.53 8.22
C ALA A 67 -7.07 17.42 7.43
N PRO A 68 -8.30 17.65 6.97
CA PRO A 68 -8.98 16.71 6.08
C PRO A 68 -8.20 16.55 4.77
N PHE A 69 -7.88 15.32 4.42
CA PHE A 69 -7.10 15.04 3.20
C PHE A 69 -7.90 15.38 1.94
N GLU A 70 -9.19 15.05 1.95
CA GLU A 70 -10.12 15.29 0.85
C GLU A 70 -10.20 16.78 0.50
N ASP A 71 -10.27 17.65 1.49
CA ASP A 71 -10.30 19.11 1.30
C ASP A 71 -8.97 19.61 0.73
N ALA A 72 -7.86 19.08 1.22
CA ALA A 72 -6.53 19.46 0.76
C ALA A 72 -6.32 19.13 -0.72
N VAL A 73 -6.85 17.98 -1.20
CA VAL A 73 -6.70 17.56 -2.60
C VAL A 73 -7.76 18.17 -3.52
N ALA A 74 -8.95 18.48 -3.02
CA ALA A 74 -10.04 19.04 -3.82
C ALA A 74 -9.70 20.39 -4.47
N THR A 75 -8.78 21.14 -3.88
CA THR A 75 -8.32 22.45 -4.38
C THR A 75 -7.14 22.37 -5.32
N GLN A 76 -6.60 21.17 -5.55
CA GLN A 76 -5.40 20.98 -6.39
C GLN A 76 -5.77 20.62 -7.83
N GLY A 77 -4.94 21.07 -8.77
CA GLY A 77 -5.03 20.61 -10.17
C GLY A 77 -4.65 19.13 -10.31
N ALA A 78 -5.24 18.48 -11.30
CA ALA A 78 -4.94 17.07 -11.62
C ALA A 78 -3.83 16.92 -12.68
N GLU A 79 -3.20 18.01 -13.09
CA GLU A 79 -2.19 18.01 -14.14
C GLU A 79 -0.88 17.41 -13.62
N VAL A 80 -0.32 16.50 -14.41
CA VAL A 80 1.00 15.93 -14.17
C VAL A 80 2.02 16.70 -15.00
N PRO A 81 3.09 17.24 -14.41
CA PRO A 81 4.13 17.92 -15.17
C PRO A 81 4.76 17.01 -16.24
N GLU A 82 5.07 17.56 -17.41
CA GLU A 82 5.67 16.78 -18.52
C GLU A 82 7.04 16.17 -18.17
N ASP A 83 7.78 16.81 -17.26
CA ASP A 83 9.07 16.37 -16.76
C ASP A 83 8.98 15.58 -15.44
N ALA A 84 7.78 15.12 -15.07
CA ALA A 84 7.59 14.38 -13.84
C ALA A 84 8.41 13.09 -13.83
N VAL A 85 9.23 12.94 -12.80
CA VAL A 85 10.00 11.73 -12.53
C VAL A 85 9.23 10.82 -11.57
N GLU A 86 9.49 9.53 -11.65
CA GLU A 86 8.84 8.58 -10.74
C GLU A 86 9.35 8.71 -9.31
N GLY A 87 8.42 8.81 -8.38
CA GLY A 87 8.67 8.60 -6.97
C GLY A 87 8.90 7.13 -6.65
N GLN A 88 9.21 6.85 -5.38
CA GLN A 88 9.53 5.49 -4.96
C GLN A 88 9.06 5.18 -3.54
N ASP A 89 8.99 3.91 -3.24
CA ASP A 89 8.76 3.44 -1.88
C ASP A 89 10.07 3.38 -1.07
N MET A 90 9.99 3.72 0.21
CA MET A 90 10.93 3.35 1.24
C MET A 90 10.19 2.52 2.28
N LEU A 91 10.43 1.22 2.31
CA LEU A 91 9.69 0.30 3.17
C LEU A 91 10.57 -0.23 4.29
N TYR A 92 9.92 -0.57 5.40
CA TYR A 92 10.59 -1.07 6.58
C TYR A 92 10.40 -2.58 6.72
N SER A 93 11.50 -3.28 6.96
CA SER A 93 11.48 -4.70 7.34
C SER A 93 11.47 -4.84 8.86
N SER A 94 10.84 -5.90 9.38
CA SER A 94 11.00 -6.31 10.77
C SER A 94 12.46 -6.70 11.01
N GLY A 95 13.26 -5.77 11.51
CA GLY A 95 14.67 -6.03 11.78
C GLY A 95 14.84 -7.17 12.77
N THR A 96 15.76 -8.09 12.49
CA THR A 96 16.15 -9.18 13.41
C THR A 96 16.79 -8.67 14.71
N THR A 97 17.11 -7.39 14.78
CA THR A 97 17.81 -6.72 15.90
C THR A 97 16.89 -5.80 16.72
N GLY A 98 15.55 -5.89 16.59
CA GLY A 98 14.60 -5.21 17.45
C GLY A 98 14.00 -3.91 16.88
N ARG A 99 14.68 -3.18 16.00
CA ARG A 99 14.10 -1.99 15.32
C ARG A 99 13.92 -2.24 13.83
N PRO A 100 12.81 -1.76 13.23
CA PRO A 100 12.60 -1.83 11.79
C PRO A 100 13.73 -1.14 11.03
N LYS A 101 14.15 -1.75 9.90
CA LYS A 101 15.19 -1.17 9.02
C LYS A 101 14.56 -0.67 7.73
N GLY A 102 14.73 0.61 7.44
CA GLY A 102 14.29 1.24 6.21
C GLY A 102 15.17 0.84 5.01
N VAL A 103 14.54 0.38 3.94
CA VAL A 103 15.21 0.07 2.68
C VAL A 103 14.96 1.21 1.71
N LYS A 104 15.90 2.13 1.62
CA LYS A 104 15.86 3.26 0.68
C LYS A 104 16.61 2.88 -0.59
N ARG A 105 15.94 2.96 -1.72
CA ARG A 105 16.57 2.78 -3.04
C ARG A 105 17.03 4.11 -3.60
N ALA A 106 18.03 4.10 -4.46
CA ALA A 106 18.39 5.29 -5.20
C ALA A 106 17.27 5.66 -6.18
N PRO A 107 16.91 6.95 -6.32
CA PRO A 107 15.97 7.38 -7.36
C PRO A 107 16.48 6.97 -8.74
N THR A 108 15.61 6.44 -9.57
CA THR A 108 15.97 6.03 -10.93
C THR A 108 16.12 7.21 -11.87
N GLY A 109 15.50 8.34 -11.56
CA GLY A 109 15.40 9.50 -12.46
C GLY A 109 14.56 9.19 -13.72
N ALA A 110 13.89 8.05 -13.77
CA ALA A 110 13.04 7.71 -14.89
C ALA A 110 11.81 8.62 -14.96
N LEU A 111 11.42 9.01 -16.15
CA LEU A 111 10.16 9.71 -16.37
C LEU A 111 9.00 8.84 -15.94
N LEU A 112 7.92 9.47 -15.52
CA LEU A 112 6.72 8.79 -15.03
C LEU A 112 6.20 7.78 -16.06
N GLY A 113 5.98 6.53 -15.62
CA GLY A 113 5.57 5.43 -16.50
C GLY A 113 6.71 4.67 -17.20
N MET A 114 7.96 5.18 -17.10
CA MET A 114 9.12 4.70 -17.85
C MET A 114 10.04 3.85 -17.02
N GLY A 115 9.91 2.88 -16.43
CA GLY A 115 10.91 2.12 -15.64
C GLY A 115 10.29 1.19 -14.59
N ASP A 116 9.00 1.02 -14.63
CA ASP A 116 8.32 0.07 -13.75
C ASP A 116 8.57 -1.37 -14.22
N THR A 117 9.65 -1.95 -13.72
CA THR A 117 10.03 -3.34 -13.99
C THR A 117 8.98 -4.34 -13.50
N ILE A 118 8.19 -4.00 -12.46
CA ILE A 118 7.14 -4.88 -11.94
C ILE A 118 5.93 -4.84 -12.85
N ALA A 119 5.54 -3.69 -13.38
CA ALA A 119 4.46 -3.61 -14.37
C ALA A 119 4.83 -4.37 -15.64
N ALA A 120 6.08 -4.28 -16.11
CA ALA A 120 6.57 -5.09 -17.21
C ALA A 120 6.52 -6.60 -16.90
N MET A 121 6.97 -7.00 -15.72
CA MET A 121 6.92 -8.39 -15.25
C MET A 121 5.46 -8.89 -15.17
N VAL A 122 4.53 -8.08 -14.65
CA VAL A 122 3.11 -8.42 -14.58
C VAL A 122 2.54 -8.70 -15.96
N LYS A 123 2.84 -7.86 -16.95
CA LYS A 123 2.40 -8.09 -18.33
C LYS A 123 3.03 -9.34 -18.97
N LEU A 124 4.33 -9.50 -18.83
CA LEU A 124 5.08 -10.54 -19.57
C LEU A 124 4.96 -11.93 -18.92
N LEU A 125 5.09 -12.01 -17.59
CA LEU A 125 5.15 -13.29 -16.87
C LEU A 125 3.79 -13.70 -16.30
N PHE A 126 3.02 -12.75 -15.78
CA PHE A 126 1.73 -13.04 -15.14
C PHE A 126 0.52 -12.76 -16.04
N LYS A 127 0.76 -12.34 -17.29
CA LYS A 127 -0.29 -12.07 -18.29
C LYS A 127 -1.34 -11.06 -17.79
N GLY A 128 -0.92 -10.14 -16.93
CA GLY A 128 -1.78 -9.05 -16.48
C GLY A 128 -2.15 -8.13 -17.65
N GLU A 129 -3.41 -7.75 -17.70
CA GLU A 129 -3.96 -6.95 -18.81
C GLU A 129 -4.86 -5.83 -18.30
N SER A 130 -5.09 -4.83 -19.15
CA SER A 130 -6.05 -3.79 -18.89
C SER A 130 -7.47 -4.35 -18.80
N GLY A 131 -8.23 -3.93 -17.79
CA GLY A 131 -9.57 -4.47 -17.51
C GLY A 131 -9.57 -5.77 -16.70
N GLY A 132 -8.40 -6.36 -16.42
CA GLY A 132 -8.28 -7.48 -15.49
C GLY A 132 -8.57 -7.06 -14.04
N VAL A 133 -8.71 -8.03 -13.14
CA VAL A 133 -8.94 -7.82 -11.71
C VAL A 133 -7.85 -8.50 -10.90
N TYR A 134 -7.15 -7.73 -10.08
CA TYR A 134 -6.13 -8.23 -9.17
C TYR A 134 -6.65 -8.24 -7.72
N LEU A 135 -6.69 -9.40 -7.10
CA LEU A 135 -7.03 -9.56 -5.69
C LEU A 135 -5.76 -9.49 -4.82
N SER A 136 -5.74 -8.56 -3.86
CA SER A 136 -4.64 -8.40 -2.89
C SER A 136 -5.09 -8.84 -1.49
N PRO A 137 -4.75 -10.06 -1.05
CA PRO A 137 -5.13 -10.57 0.26
C PRO A 137 -4.13 -10.22 1.37
N ALA A 138 -2.99 -9.64 1.02
CA ALA A 138 -1.90 -9.38 1.95
C ALA A 138 -1.77 -7.89 2.28
N PRO A 139 -1.25 -7.55 3.49
CA PRO A 139 -1.14 -6.16 3.93
C PRO A 139 -0.24 -5.31 3.03
N LEU A 140 -0.71 -4.10 2.68
CA LEU A 140 -0.02 -3.20 1.74
C LEU A 140 1.23 -2.49 2.31
N TYR A 141 1.56 -2.66 3.59
CA TYR A 141 2.84 -2.19 4.12
C TYR A 141 4.02 -3.13 3.78
N HIS A 142 3.76 -4.31 3.22
CA HIS A 142 4.78 -5.17 2.66
C HIS A 142 5.08 -4.82 1.19
N ALA A 143 6.37 -4.97 0.82
CA ALA A 143 6.86 -4.57 -0.49
C ALA A 143 6.13 -5.25 -1.66
N ALA A 144 5.94 -6.57 -1.58
CA ALA A 144 5.36 -7.33 -2.68
C ALA A 144 3.88 -6.98 -2.90
N PRO A 145 2.97 -7.06 -1.89
CA PRO A 145 1.57 -6.67 -2.08
C PRO A 145 1.40 -5.24 -2.60
N LEU A 146 2.13 -4.29 -2.02
CA LEU A 146 2.05 -2.88 -2.41
C LEU A 146 2.46 -2.67 -3.87
N ARG A 147 3.62 -3.19 -4.25
CA ARG A 147 4.18 -3.00 -5.60
C ARG A 147 3.36 -3.72 -6.68
N PHE A 148 2.81 -4.90 -6.37
CA PHE A 148 1.93 -5.60 -7.31
C PHE A 148 0.61 -4.85 -7.49
N CYS A 149 -0.02 -4.35 -6.41
CA CYS A 149 -1.21 -3.50 -6.53
C CYS A 149 -0.95 -2.29 -7.44
N LEU A 150 0.15 -1.58 -7.22
CA LEU A 150 0.53 -0.43 -8.05
C LEU A 150 0.79 -0.81 -9.50
N ALA A 151 1.46 -1.94 -9.75
CA ALA A 151 1.73 -2.44 -11.09
C ALA A 151 0.45 -2.79 -11.85
N TYR A 152 -0.50 -3.50 -11.20
CA TYR A 152 -1.80 -3.80 -11.80
C TYR A 152 -2.62 -2.55 -12.07
N GLN A 153 -2.63 -1.56 -11.16
CA GLN A 153 -3.28 -0.27 -11.42
C GLN A 153 -2.66 0.45 -12.63
N ARG A 154 -1.34 0.45 -12.77
CA ARG A 154 -0.65 1.07 -13.90
C ARG A 154 -1.00 0.46 -15.25
N ILE A 155 -1.26 -0.82 -15.30
CA ILE A 155 -1.66 -1.47 -16.55
C ILE A 155 -3.15 -1.37 -16.83
N GLY A 156 -3.92 -0.70 -15.97
CA GLY A 156 -5.35 -0.48 -16.15
C GLY A 156 -6.24 -1.60 -15.61
N SER A 157 -5.75 -2.40 -14.67
CA SER A 157 -6.54 -3.41 -13.95
C SER A 157 -7.26 -2.80 -12.74
N THR A 158 -8.36 -3.41 -12.34
CA THR A 158 -9.00 -3.16 -11.03
C THR A 158 -8.21 -3.88 -9.95
N VAL A 159 -8.01 -3.21 -8.80
CA VAL A 159 -7.37 -3.82 -7.63
C VAL A 159 -8.41 -3.94 -6.52
N VAL A 160 -8.68 -5.16 -6.10
CA VAL A 160 -9.51 -5.50 -4.94
C VAL A 160 -8.61 -5.79 -3.76
N VAL A 161 -8.72 -5.01 -2.69
CA VAL A 161 -7.90 -5.16 -1.49
C VAL A 161 -8.73 -5.77 -0.38
N MET A 162 -8.27 -6.89 0.16
CA MET A 162 -8.86 -7.47 1.37
C MET A 162 -8.27 -6.76 2.60
N GLU A 163 -9.10 -6.29 3.51
CA GLU A 163 -8.66 -5.67 4.75
C GLU A 163 -7.86 -6.66 5.62
N LYS A 164 -8.29 -7.92 5.60
CA LYS A 164 -7.68 -9.02 6.33
C LYS A 164 -7.80 -10.30 5.52
N PHE A 165 -6.72 -11.09 5.49
CA PHE A 165 -6.80 -12.42 4.88
C PHE A 165 -7.71 -13.35 5.69
N ASP A 166 -8.74 -13.86 5.04
CA ASP A 166 -9.54 -14.99 5.46
C ASP A 166 -9.61 -16.03 4.32
N PRO A 167 -9.45 -17.34 4.61
CA PRO A 167 -9.40 -18.35 3.57
C PRO A 167 -10.71 -18.48 2.76
N GLU A 168 -11.88 -18.46 3.41
CA GLU A 168 -13.17 -18.59 2.72
C GLU A 168 -13.54 -17.29 2.00
N GLU A 169 -13.37 -16.14 2.66
CA GLU A 169 -13.60 -14.83 2.03
C GLU A 169 -12.70 -14.62 0.81
N SER A 170 -11.49 -15.21 0.81
CA SER A 170 -10.59 -15.13 -0.35
C SER A 170 -11.14 -15.88 -1.56
N LEU A 171 -11.71 -17.07 -1.36
CA LEU A 171 -12.37 -17.83 -2.44
C LEU A 171 -13.61 -17.09 -2.94
N ALA A 172 -14.44 -16.58 -2.02
CA ALA A 172 -15.60 -15.76 -2.36
C ALA A 172 -15.24 -14.53 -3.18
N ALA A 173 -14.18 -13.81 -2.78
CA ALA A 173 -13.71 -12.63 -3.50
C ALA A 173 -13.16 -12.95 -4.89
N ILE A 174 -12.48 -14.09 -5.07
CA ILE A 174 -12.05 -14.57 -6.39
C ILE A 174 -13.25 -14.74 -7.32
N GLU A 175 -14.28 -15.42 -6.86
CA GLU A 175 -15.49 -15.69 -7.64
C GLU A 175 -16.29 -14.42 -7.91
N GLU A 176 -16.59 -13.65 -6.86
CA GLU A 176 -17.41 -12.43 -6.93
C GLU A 176 -16.81 -11.39 -7.89
N HIS A 177 -15.52 -11.15 -7.77
CA HIS A 177 -14.83 -10.13 -8.57
C HIS A 177 -14.22 -10.70 -9.85
N LYS A 178 -14.33 -12.00 -10.10
CA LYS A 178 -13.71 -12.70 -11.24
C LYS A 178 -12.23 -12.37 -11.34
N ALA A 179 -11.51 -12.54 -10.23
CA ALA A 179 -10.11 -12.16 -10.13
C ALA A 179 -9.25 -12.93 -11.14
N THR A 180 -8.54 -12.19 -11.98
CA THR A 180 -7.65 -12.73 -13.02
C THR A 180 -6.19 -12.86 -12.56
N GLY A 181 -5.86 -12.27 -11.43
CA GLY A 181 -4.53 -12.34 -10.83
C GLY A 181 -4.54 -12.10 -9.33
N SER A 182 -3.61 -12.72 -8.63
CA SER A 182 -3.43 -12.53 -7.19
C SER A 182 -2.03 -13.00 -6.76
N GLN A 183 -1.55 -12.51 -5.62
CA GLN A 183 -0.28 -12.91 -5.03
C GLN A 183 -0.50 -13.45 -3.62
N TRP A 184 0.03 -14.63 -3.36
CA TRP A 184 -0.17 -15.36 -2.11
C TRP A 184 1.16 -15.77 -1.49
N VAL A 185 1.16 -15.91 -0.17
CA VAL A 185 2.25 -16.60 0.53
C VAL A 185 1.86 -18.05 0.81
N PRO A 186 2.80 -19.00 0.91
CA PRO A 186 2.50 -20.43 1.05
C PRO A 186 1.53 -20.77 2.18
N THR A 187 1.62 -20.05 3.30
CA THR A 187 0.72 -20.25 4.45
C THR A 187 -0.75 -19.93 4.15
N MET A 188 -1.01 -19.01 3.22
CA MET A 188 -2.38 -18.70 2.78
C MET A 188 -2.97 -19.88 2.01
N PHE A 189 -2.23 -20.48 1.07
CA PHE A 189 -2.65 -21.70 0.39
C PHE A 189 -2.92 -22.84 1.36
N VAL A 190 -2.03 -23.07 2.33
CA VAL A 190 -2.23 -24.10 3.35
C VAL A 190 -3.53 -23.87 4.13
N ARG A 191 -3.86 -22.62 4.46
CA ARG A 191 -5.10 -22.30 5.16
C ARG A 191 -6.34 -22.52 4.28
N MET A 192 -6.30 -22.14 3.01
CA MET A 192 -7.39 -22.40 2.07
C MET A 192 -7.61 -23.90 1.85
N LEU A 193 -6.52 -24.68 1.70
CA LEU A 193 -6.61 -26.14 1.54
C LEU A 193 -7.12 -26.88 2.78
N LYS A 194 -7.01 -26.27 3.97
CA LYS A 194 -7.56 -26.80 5.22
C LYS A 194 -9.07 -26.52 5.41
N LEU A 195 -9.66 -25.70 4.57
CA LEU A 195 -11.13 -25.56 4.58
C LEU A 195 -11.79 -26.90 4.27
N PRO A 196 -12.97 -27.19 4.85
CA PRO A 196 -13.76 -28.37 4.50
C PRO A 196 -13.97 -28.45 2.97
N GLU A 197 -13.97 -29.66 2.44
CA GLU A 197 -14.17 -29.89 1.01
C GLU A 197 -15.50 -29.28 0.52
N GLU A 198 -16.56 -29.48 1.29
CA GLU A 198 -17.88 -28.88 1.05
C GLU A 198 -17.85 -27.34 0.98
N THR A 199 -16.96 -26.70 1.75
CA THR A 199 -16.79 -25.23 1.70
C THR A 199 -16.05 -24.85 0.43
N ARG A 200 -14.95 -25.54 0.09
CA ARG A 200 -14.18 -25.25 -1.12
C ARG A 200 -14.97 -25.48 -2.40
N ALA A 201 -15.86 -26.50 -2.40
CA ALA A 201 -16.70 -26.83 -3.54
C ALA A 201 -17.83 -25.83 -3.82
N LYS A 202 -18.03 -24.82 -2.95
CA LYS A 202 -19.01 -23.74 -3.21
C LYS A 202 -18.51 -22.73 -4.25
N TYR A 203 -17.20 -22.67 -4.44
CA TYR A 203 -16.53 -21.63 -5.25
C TYR A 203 -15.89 -22.28 -6.47
N ASP A 204 -16.06 -21.65 -7.67
CA ASP A 204 -15.52 -22.09 -8.95
C ASP A 204 -14.19 -21.35 -9.28
#